data_2fc74d266e0c4cef9d3a946928790d10
#
_entry.id   2fc74d266e0c4cef9d3a946928790d10
#
_cell.length_a   1.000
_cell.length_b   1.000
_cell.length_c   1.000
_cell.angle_alpha   90.00
_cell.angle_beta   90.00
_cell.angle_gamma   90.00
#
_symmetry.space_group_name_H-M   'P 1'
#
loop_
_entity.id
_entity.type
_entity.pdbx_description
1 polymer ?
#
loop_
_entity_poly.entity_id
_entity_poly.type
_entity_poly.pdbx_seq_one_letter_code
_entity_poly.pdbx_strand_id
1 'polypeptide(L)'
;RNFILLIVLSFITFSCDAPAKQEAEMERAPGFLRAGGEQINATDASPENLDIWDKYIDAHNNRDLELIASMNIDSTQMGEFRILAPNGQVIRGSDTQIEFLKGWFEAENPTWRTYFSYTMKLDGQNGEWVISGAEVKKTVDGNEVTTYDVADVYIEDGKIGAFWVYTRAAVPTE
;
A
#
# COMPACT_ATOMS: atom_id res chain seq x y z
N ARG A 1 -47.43 -32.98 -74.58
CA ARG A 1 -46.18 -32.20 -74.34
C ARG A 1 -46.33 -31.53 -72.98
N ASN A 2 -45.93 -32.27 -71.86
CA ASN A 2 -46.06 -31.84 -70.46
C ASN A 2 -44.73 -31.26 -70.06
N PHE A 3 -44.76 -30.01 -69.66
CA PHE A 3 -43.65 -29.32 -68.94
C PHE A 3 -43.85 -29.54 -67.47
N ILE A 4 -43.00 -30.34 -66.83
CA ILE A 4 -42.93 -30.48 -65.41
C ILE A 4 -42.00 -29.42 -64.87
N LEU A 5 -42.56 -28.43 -64.16
CA LEU A 5 -41.84 -27.38 -63.47
C LEU A 5 -41.37 -27.90 -62.09
N LEU A 6 -40.08 -28.16 -61.98
CA LEU A 6 -39.45 -28.63 -60.75
C LEU A 6 -39.12 -27.40 -59.85
N ILE A 7 -39.93 -27.18 -58.85
CA ILE A 7 -39.67 -26.14 -57.79
C ILE A 7 -38.69 -26.71 -56.76
N VAL A 8 -37.44 -26.27 -56.85
CA VAL A 8 -36.44 -26.56 -55.82
C VAL A 8 -36.68 -25.60 -54.65
N LEU A 9 -37.21 -26.13 -53.55
CA LEU A 9 -37.41 -25.37 -52.29
C LEU A 9 -36.11 -25.39 -51.50
N SER A 10 -35.34 -24.31 -51.58
CA SER A 10 -34.12 -24.12 -50.78
C SER A 10 -34.47 -23.77 -49.34
N PHE A 11 -34.32 -24.71 -48.45
CA PHE A 11 -34.37 -24.46 -46.99
C PHE A 11 -33.08 -23.74 -46.55
N ILE A 12 -33.20 -22.45 -46.36
CA ILE A 12 -32.16 -21.67 -45.69
C ILE A 12 -32.34 -21.89 -44.16
N THR A 13 -31.52 -22.76 -43.60
CA THR A 13 -31.42 -22.89 -42.12
C THR A 13 -30.66 -21.70 -41.59
N PHE A 14 -31.36 -20.70 -41.07
CA PHE A 14 -30.75 -19.71 -40.19
C PHE A 14 -30.32 -20.40 -38.89
N SER A 15 -29.04 -20.78 -38.80
CA SER A 15 -28.42 -21.12 -37.55
C SER A 15 -28.27 -19.79 -36.76
N CYS A 16 -29.15 -19.54 -35.81
CA CYS A 16 -28.92 -18.55 -34.80
C CYS A 16 -27.84 -19.10 -33.86
N ASP A 17 -26.57 -18.77 -34.15
CA ASP A 17 -25.56 -18.82 -33.13
C ASP A 17 -25.93 -17.79 -32.06
N ALA A 18 -26.55 -18.27 -30.98
CA ALA A 18 -26.66 -17.46 -29.78
C ALA A 18 -25.23 -17.08 -29.36
N PRO A 19 -24.95 -15.79 -29.15
CA PRO A 19 -23.64 -15.41 -28.65
C PRO A 19 -23.38 -16.20 -27.34
N ALA A 20 -22.33 -17.03 -27.37
CA ALA A 20 -21.85 -17.68 -26.18
C ALA A 20 -21.73 -16.59 -25.11
N LYS A 21 -22.44 -16.71 -24.02
CA LYS A 21 -22.20 -15.89 -22.83
C LYS A 21 -20.72 -16.07 -22.53
N GLN A 22 -19.92 -15.08 -22.91
CA GLN A 22 -18.60 -14.92 -22.39
C GLN A 22 -18.81 -14.79 -20.88
N GLU A 23 -18.62 -15.87 -20.14
CA GLU A 23 -18.47 -15.77 -18.69
C GLU A 23 -17.35 -14.75 -18.51
N ALA A 24 -17.68 -13.60 -17.93
CA ALA A 24 -16.69 -12.60 -17.58
C ALA A 24 -15.69 -13.35 -16.72
N GLU A 25 -14.49 -13.55 -17.25
CA GLU A 25 -13.37 -14.13 -16.51
C GLU A 25 -13.25 -13.30 -15.26
N MET A 26 -13.55 -13.90 -14.09
CA MET A 26 -13.52 -13.17 -12.82
C MET A 26 -12.09 -12.68 -12.66
N GLU A 27 -11.87 -11.39 -12.84
CA GLU A 27 -10.57 -10.78 -12.78
C GLU A 27 -9.95 -11.13 -11.45
N ARG A 28 -8.85 -11.89 -11.48
CA ARG A 28 -8.19 -12.35 -10.27
C ARG A 28 -7.62 -11.13 -9.53
N ALA A 29 -7.93 -11.01 -8.24
CA ALA A 29 -7.36 -9.95 -7.40
C ALA A 29 -5.82 -9.94 -7.52
N PRO A 30 -5.18 -8.75 -7.61
CA PRO A 30 -3.74 -8.60 -7.78
C PRO A 30 -2.94 -9.17 -6.60
N GLY A 31 -3.57 -9.30 -5.43
CA GLY A 31 -2.94 -9.81 -4.22
C GLY A 31 -3.95 -10.25 -3.17
N PHE A 32 -3.44 -10.68 -2.03
CA PHE A 32 -4.26 -11.06 -0.88
C PHE A 32 -3.47 -10.96 0.42
N LEU A 33 -4.18 -10.79 1.54
CA LEU A 33 -3.70 -11.02 2.90
C LEU A 33 -4.30 -12.33 3.43
N ARG A 34 -3.51 -13.10 4.17
CA ARG A 34 -4.02 -14.22 4.97
C ARG A 34 -3.99 -13.86 6.45
N ALA A 35 -5.17 -13.79 7.06
CA ALA A 35 -5.34 -13.48 8.46
C ALA A 35 -6.46 -14.34 9.06
N GLY A 36 -6.27 -14.86 10.27
CA GLY A 36 -7.29 -15.65 10.96
C GLY A 36 -7.73 -16.94 10.22
N GLY A 37 -6.92 -17.45 9.28
CA GLY A 37 -7.28 -18.60 8.44
C GLY A 37 -8.07 -18.25 7.17
N GLU A 38 -8.40 -16.99 6.98
CA GLU A 38 -9.12 -16.49 5.80
C GLU A 38 -8.18 -15.81 4.81
N GLN A 39 -8.59 -15.77 3.54
CA GLN A 39 -7.93 -14.98 2.50
C GLN A 39 -8.78 -13.74 2.23
N ILE A 40 -8.17 -12.58 2.40
CA ILE A 40 -8.74 -11.26 2.15
C ILE A 40 -8.10 -10.73 0.87
N ASN A 41 -8.88 -10.39 -0.15
CA ASN A 41 -8.33 -9.92 -1.41
C ASN A 41 -7.79 -8.49 -1.26
N ALA A 42 -6.71 -8.20 -1.99
CA ALA A 42 -6.18 -6.87 -2.17
C ALA A 42 -6.62 -6.33 -3.54
N THR A 43 -6.90 -5.05 -3.60
CA THR A 43 -7.21 -4.29 -4.82
C THR A 43 -6.39 -3.00 -4.84
N ASP A 44 -6.42 -2.28 -5.96
CA ASP A 44 -5.86 -0.94 -6.02
C ASP A 44 -6.60 -0.01 -5.07
N ALA A 45 -5.87 0.96 -4.51
CA ALA A 45 -6.40 1.97 -3.60
C ALA A 45 -6.17 3.38 -4.15
N SER A 46 -6.65 4.40 -3.41
CA SER A 46 -6.55 5.79 -3.83
C SER A 46 -5.09 6.25 -3.96
N PRO A 47 -4.70 6.84 -5.11
CA PRO A 47 -3.35 7.42 -5.28
C PRO A 47 -3.09 8.64 -4.38
N GLU A 48 -4.13 9.31 -3.87
CA GLU A 48 -3.99 10.43 -2.93
C GLU A 48 -3.28 10.03 -1.64
N ASN A 49 -3.33 8.74 -1.28
CA ASN A 49 -2.58 8.23 -0.12
C ASN A 49 -1.06 8.30 -0.32
N LEU A 50 -0.58 8.30 -1.57
CA LEU A 50 0.85 8.52 -1.86
C LEU A 50 1.26 9.94 -1.46
N ASP A 51 0.44 10.94 -1.78
CA ASP A 51 0.71 12.35 -1.42
C ASP A 51 0.71 12.55 0.10
N ILE A 52 -0.18 11.84 0.82
CA ILE A 52 -0.22 11.85 2.29
C ILE A 52 1.09 11.29 2.85
N TRP A 53 1.53 10.14 2.35
CA TRP A 53 2.76 9.51 2.82
C TRP A 53 4.01 10.33 2.46
N ASP A 54 4.10 10.85 1.24
CA ASP A 54 5.23 11.69 0.82
C ASP A 54 5.32 12.95 1.68
N LYS A 55 4.19 13.61 1.96
CA LYS A 55 4.13 14.74 2.89
C LYS A 55 4.59 14.38 4.30
N TYR A 56 4.26 13.17 4.77
CA TYR A 56 4.70 12.67 6.08
C TYR A 56 6.22 12.45 6.12
N ILE A 57 6.80 11.88 5.06
CA ILE A 57 8.26 11.72 4.91
C ILE A 57 8.96 13.08 4.81
N ASP A 58 8.39 14.03 4.06
CA ASP A 58 8.93 15.39 3.97
C ASP A 58 8.91 16.10 5.34
N ALA A 59 7.84 15.92 6.12
CA ALA A 59 7.76 16.44 7.48
C ALA A 59 8.87 15.86 8.38
N HIS A 60 9.18 14.56 8.26
CA HIS A 60 10.29 13.92 8.95
C HIS A 60 11.65 14.51 8.52
N ASN A 61 11.87 14.65 7.21
CA ASN A 61 13.10 15.26 6.67
C ASN A 61 13.29 16.70 7.12
N ASN A 62 12.19 17.45 7.26
CA ASN A 62 12.19 18.84 7.71
C ASN A 62 12.14 19.01 9.24
N ARG A 63 12.05 17.92 10.01
CA ARG A 63 11.90 17.94 11.49
C ARG A 63 10.63 18.66 11.96
N ASP A 64 9.60 18.70 11.12
CA ASP A 64 8.31 19.32 11.41
C ASP A 64 7.44 18.41 12.28
N LEU A 65 7.75 18.39 13.58
CA LEU A 65 7.05 17.52 14.54
C LEU A 65 5.57 17.88 14.70
N GLU A 66 5.20 19.15 14.50
CA GLU A 66 3.81 19.59 14.59
C GLU A 66 3.01 19.03 13.40
N LEU A 67 3.57 19.10 12.20
CA LEU A 67 2.94 18.52 11.01
C LEU A 67 2.83 17.01 11.15
N ILE A 68 3.89 16.32 11.58
CA ILE A 68 3.86 14.86 11.83
C ILE A 68 2.72 14.51 12.79
N ALA A 69 2.64 15.18 13.95
CA ALA A 69 1.59 14.94 14.93
C ALA A 69 0.19 15.18 14.36
N SER A 70 0.00 16.24 13.57
CA SER A 70 -1.29 16.60 12.96
C SER A 70 -1.76 15.60 11.91
N MET A 71 -0.83 14.86 11.29
CA MET A 71 -1.12 13.85 10.28
C MET A 71 -1.44 12.47 10.89
N ASN A 72 -1.17 12.25 12.16
CA ASN A 72 -1.55 11.03 12.86
C ASN A 72 -3.03 11.06 13.25
N ILE A 73 -3.68 9.90 13.26
CA ILE A 73 -5.02 9.72 13.82
C ILE A 73 -4.91 8.98 15.15
N ASP A 74 -5.68 9.39 16.16
CA ASP A 74 -5.60 8.79 17.49
C ASP A 74 -6.00 7.32 17.50
N SER A 75 -7.03 6.97 16.71
CA SER A 75 -7.58 5.62 16.65
C SER A 75 -8.23 5.36 15.29
N THR A 76 -8.11 4.14 14.82
CA THR A 76 -8.68 3.61 13.57
C THR A 76 -9.43 2.31 13.85
N GLN A 77 -10.00 1.71 12.79
CA GLN A 77 -10.50 0.33 12.83
C GLN A 77 -9.46 -0.66 13.38
N MET A 78 -8.17 -0.38 13.16
CA MET A 78 -7.06 -1.23 13.62
C MET A 78 -6.62 -0.93 15.06
N GLY A 79 -7.29 -0.01 15.75
CA GLY A 79 -6.99 0.42 17.11
C GLY A 79 -6.19 1.72 17.18
N GLU A 80 -5.54 1.96 18.33
CA GLU A 80 -4.72 3.13 18.60
C GLU A 80 -3.57 3.28 17.58
N PHE A 81 -3.21 4.54 17.26
CA PHE A 81 -2.02 4.85 16.47
C PHE A 81 -0.79 4.13 17.02
N ARG A 82 -0.05 3.47 16.13
CA ARG A 82 1.17 2.74 16.51
C ARG A 82 2.16 2.57 15.38
N ILE A 83 3.42 2.46 15.78
CA ILE A 83 4.53 2.11 14.89
C ILE A 83 5.18 0.83 15.39
N LEU A 84 5.38 -0.12 14.49
CA LEU A 84 6.14 -1.34 14.75
C LEU A 84 7.53 -1.18 14.13
N ALA A 85 8.51 -0.96 14.99
CA ALA A 85 9.89 -0.74 14.57
C ALA A 85 10.61 -2.04 14.22
N PRO A 86 11.69 -2.01 13.41
CA PRO A 86 12.43 -3.19 12.95
C PRO A 86 13.04 -4.03 14.08
N ASN A 87 13.30 -3.42 15.22
CA ASN A 87 13.84 -4.09 16.42
C ASN A 87 12.76 -4.76 17.29
N GLY A 88 11.47 -4.72 16.85
CA GLY A 88 10.34 -5.26 17.60
C GLY A 88 9.73 -4.30 18.63
N GLN A 89 10.27 -3.09 18.77
CA GLN A 89 9.66 -2.07 19.62
C GLN A 89 8.33 -1.61 19.02
N VAL A 90 7.35 -1.38 19.87
CA VAL A 90 6.06 -0.78 19.50
C VAL A 90 5.93 0.58 20.14
N ILE A 91 5.89 1.62 19.33
CA ILE A 91 5.61 3.00 19.75
C ILE A 91 4.10 3.20 19.66
N ARG A 92 3.45 3.58 20.75
CA ARG A 92 1.99 3.77 20.83
C ARG A 92 1.64 5.20 21.14
N GLY A 93 0.68 5.74 20.39
CA GLY A 93 0.23 7.12 20.52
C GLY A 93 1.15 8.13 19.83
N SER A 94 0.54 9.18 19.28
CA SER A 94 1.25 10.24 18.56
C SER A 94 2.27 10.96 19.46
N ASP A 95 1.91 11.27 20.71
CA ASP A 95 2.80 11.96 21.63
C ASP A 95 4.08 11.16 21.90
N THR A 96 3.96 9.84 22.07
CA THR A 96 5.12 8.96 22.28
C THR A 96 6.02 8.93 21.06
N GLN A 97 5.43 8.94 19.84
CA GLN A 97 6.21 9.07 18.62
C GLN A 97 6.99 10.38 18.57
N ILE A 98 6.34 11.50 18.90
CA ILE A 98 6.97 12.81 18.84
C ILE A 98 8.16 12.90 19.80
N GLU A 99 8.02 12.38 21.02
CA GLU A 99 9.14 12.32 21.96
C GLU A 99 10.28 11.41 21.49
N PHE A 100 9.94 10.26 20.90
CA PHE A 100 10.93 9.38 20.28
C PHE A 100 11.67 10.09 19.13
N LEU A 101 10.95 10.78 18.23
CA LEU A 101 11.53 11.48 17.08
C LEU A 101 12.45 12.62 17.50
N LYS A 102 12.12 13.39 18.54
CA LYS A 102 13.01 14.44 19.07
C LYS A 102 14.39 13.87 19.40
N GLY A 103 14.42 12.81 20.22
CA GLY A 103 15.67 12.18 20.61
C GLY A 103 16.42 11.54 19.45
N TRP A 104 15.70 10.87 18.54
CA TRP A 104 16.32 10.20 17.41
C TRP A 104 16.88 11.19 16.37
N PHE A 105 16.17 12.28 16.10
CA PHE A 105 16.65 13.34 15.19
C PHE A 105 17.92 14.02 15.72
N GLU A 106 18.00 14.24 17.03
CA GLU A 106 19.19 14.81 17.66
C GLU A 106 20.37 13.83 17.64
N ALA A 107 20.11 12.55 17.90
CA ALA A 107 21.17 11.54 18.05
C ALA A 107 21.74 11.08 16.70
N GLU A 108 20.88 10.77 15.73
CA GLU A 108 21.27 10.10 14.48
C GLU A 108 21.02 10.91 13.22
N ASN A 109 20.28 12.01 13.29
CA ASN A 109 19.94 12.90 12.17
C ASN A 109 19.49 12.14 10.89
N PRO A 110 18.51 11.23 10.96
CA PRO A 110 18.10 10.41 9.83
C PRO A 110 17.46 11.24 8.71
N THR A 111 17.66 10.83 7.47
CA THR A 111 16.99 11.37 6.29
C THR A 111 16.47 10.24 5.42
N TRP A 112 15.33 10.46 4.77
CA TRP A 112 14.65 9.48 3.93
C TRP A 112 14.59 9.94 2.49
N ARG A 113 14.86 9.03 1.56
CA ARG A 113 14.65 9.22 0.14
C ARG A 113 13.83 8.06 -0.40
N THR A 114 12.55 8.31 -0.62
CA THR A 114 11.62 7.32 -1.21
C THR A 114 12.10 6.93 -2.62
N TYR A 115 12.07 5.65 -2.96
CA TYR A 115 12.43 5.13 -4.28
C TYR A 115 11.32 4.27 -4.91
N PHE A 116 10.34 3.82 -4.16
CA PHE A 116 9.08 3.30 -4.67
C PHE A 116 7.96 3.51 -3.66
N SER A 117 6.73 3.62 -4.16
CA SER A 117 5.51 3.55 -3.36
C SER A 117 4.37 3.05 -4.23
N TYR A 118 3.43 2.31 -3.64
CA TYR A 118 2.17 1.94 -4.26
C TYR A 118 1.07 1.79 -3.20
N THR A 119 -0.17 1.91 -3.64
CA THR A 119 -1.33 1.81 -2.75
C THR A 119 -2.02 0.47 -2.91
N MET A 120 -2.66 0.00 -1.85
CA MET A 120 -3.56 -1.15 -1.90
C MET A 120 -4.68 -1.00 -0.86
N LYS A 121 -5.81 -1.67 -1.14
CA LYS A 121 -6.94 -1.81 -0.23
C LYS A 121 -7.19 -3.28 0.03
N LEU A 122 -7.53 -3.62 1.26
CA LEU A 122 -7.97 -4.95 1.64
C LEU A 122 -9.48 -4.96 1.85
N ASP A 123 -10.15 -5.98 1.33
CA ASP A 123 -11.60 -6.13 1.50
C ASP A 123 -11.99 -6.08 2.98
N GLY A 124 -13.05 -5.34 3.28
CA GLY A 124 -13.58 -5.20 4.65
C GLY A 124 -12.81 -4.26 5.57
N GLN A 125 -11.75 -3.58 5.09
CA GLN A 125 -11.09 -2.52 5.84
C GLN A 125 -11.63 -1.13 5.49
N ASN A 126 -11.73 -0.25 6.48
CA ASN A 126 -12.16 1.14 6.27
C ASN A 126 -11.06 1.95 5.60
N GLY A 127 -9.82 1.78 6.07
CA GLY A 127 -8.66 2.46 5.52
C GLY A 127 -7.98 1.68 4.40
N GLU A 128 -6.92 2.27 3.90
CA GLU A 128 -6.12 1.80 2.79
C GLU A 128 -4.64 1.76 3.18
N TRP A 129 -3.82 1.15 2.36
CA TRP A 129 -2.42 0.95 2.64
C TRP A 129 -1.53 1.65 1.61
N VAL A 130 -0.42 2.19 2.08
CA VAL A 130 0.73 2.55 1.25
C VAL A 130 1.88 1.63 1.61
N ILE A 131 2.44 0.98 0.62
CA ILE A 131 3.68 0.21 0.76
C ILE A 131 4.79 1.02 0.11
N SER A 132 5.77 1.43 0.92
CA SER A 132 6.79 2.37 0.47
C SER A 132 8.18 1.91 0.84
N GLY A 133 9.12 2.06 -0.08
CA GLY A 133 10.54 1.79 0.15
C GLY A 133 11.35 3.08 0.15
N ALA A 134 12.22 3.25 1.15
CA ALA A 134 13.10 4.39 1.28
C ALA A 134 14.55 3.98 1.56
N GLU A 135 15.48 4.73 0.98
CA GLU A 135 16.85 4.79 1.46
C GLU A 135 16.89 5.69 2.69
N VAL A 136 17.46 5.22 3.77
CA VAL A 136 17.62 5.97 5.02
C VAL A 136 19.09 6.17 5.30
N LYS A 137 19.52 7.42 5.38
CA LYS A 137 20.86 7.80 5.81
C LYS A 137 20.81 8.40 7.20
N LYS A 138 21.72 7.98 8.06
CA LYS A 138 21.78 8.42 9.43
C LYS A 138 23.21 8.33 9.98
N THR A 139 23.47 9.00 11.09
CA THR A 139 24.76 8.96 11.78
C THR A 139 24.69 8.03 12.98
N VAL A 140 25.54 7.01 13.04
CA VAL A 140 25.65 6.08 14.17
C VAL A 140 27.12 6.07 14.62
N ASP A 141 27.38 6.41 15.87
CA ASP A 141 28.74 6.48 16.45
C ASP A 141 29.68 7.36 15.61
N GLY A 142 29.17 8.47 15.07
CA GLY A 142 29.91 9.42 14.25
C GLY A 142 30.13 9.00 12.80
N ASN A 143 29.62 7.86 12.37
CA ASN A 143 29.74 7.35 11.01
C ASN A 143 28.40 7.44 10.25
N GLU A 144 28.45 7.82 8.97
CA GLU A 144 27.26 7.73 8.12
C GLU A 144 26.93 6.26 7.83
N VAL A 145 25.70 5.89 8.11
CA VAL A 145 25.16 4.55 7.84
C VAL A 145 23.96 4.69 6.89
N THR A 146 23.95 3.84 5.86
CA THR A 146 22.81 3.75 4.94
C THR A 146 22.09 2.42 5.17
N THR A 147 20.76 2.51 5.32
CA THR A 147 19.86 1.36 5.34
C THR A 147 18.75 1.53 4.30
N TYR A 148 18.01 0.47 4.06
CA TYR A 148 16.85 0.49 3.18
C TYR A 148 15.64 -0.02 3.96
N ASP A 149 14.65 0.83 4.09
CA ASP A 149 13.43 0.51 4.82
C ASP A 149 12.29 0.23 3.84
N VAL A 150 11.40 -0.69 4.22
CA VAL A 150 10.07 -0.82 3.66
C VAL A 150 9.08 -0.53 4.78
N ALA A 151 8.10 0.31 4.50
CA ALA A 151 7.03 0.62 5.41
C ALA A 151 5.69 0.17 4.84
N ASP A 152 4.92 -0.59 5.63
CA ASP A 152 3.51 -0.89 5.38
C ASP A 152 2.69 0.11 6.19
N VAL A 153 2.05 1.08 5.55
CA VAL A 153 1.40 2.24 6.18
C VAL A 153 -0.10 2.16 6.02
N TYR A 154 -0.82 2.11 7.12
CA TYR A 154 -2.28 2.15 7.17
C TYR A 154 -2.78 3.59 7.28
N ILE A 155 -3.62 4.01 6.34
CA ILE A 155 -4.21 5.34 6.25
C ILE A 155 -5.73 5.20 6.33
N GLU A 156 -6.35 5.93 7.25
CA GLU A 156 -7.80 6.00 7.41
C GLU A 156 -8.20 7.47 7.58
N ASP A 157 -9.25 7.90 6.89
CA ASP A 157 -9.74 9.29 6.90
C ASP A 157 -8.67 10.34 6.55
N GLY A 158 -7.74 9.99 5.64
CA GLY A 158 -6.67 10.88 5.21
C GLY A 158 -5.55 11.10 6.24
N LYS A 159 -5.46 10.24 7.25
CA LYS A 159 -4.45 10.30 8.31
C LYS A 159 -3.74 8.97 8.52
N ILE A 160 -2.52 9.04 9.03
CA ILE A 160 -1.71 7.87 9.37
C ILE A 160 -2.26 7.20 10.63
N GLY A 161 -2.65 5.93 10.52
CA GLY A 161 -3.19 5.16 11.64
C GLY A 161 -2.20 4.20 12.27
N ALA A 162 -1.37 3.58 11.46
CA ALA A 162 -0.31 2.69 11.91
C ALA A 162 0.71 2.46 10.80
N PHE A 163 1.92 2.05 11.13
CA PHE A 163 2.84 1.50 10.14
C PHE A 163 3.85 0.53 10.75
N TRP A 164 4.29 -0.39 9.90
CA TRP A 164 5.32 -1.39 10.18
C TRP A 164 6.55 -1.06 9.37
N VAL A 165 7.71 -1.10 9.97
CA VAL A 165 8.98 -0.81 9.29
C VAL A 165 9.85 -2.06 9.29
N TYR A 166 10.34 -2.40 8.10
CA TYR A 166 11.30 -3.49 7.87
C TYR A 166 12.58 -2.90 7.32
N THR A 167 13.70 -3.18 7.96
CA THR A 167 15.00 -2.60 7.59
C THR A 167 15.97 -3.67 7.13
N ARG A 168 16.69 -3.39 6.04
CA ARG A 168 17.88 -4.13 5.65
C ARG A 168 19.10 -3.23 5.58
N ALA A 169 20.27 -3.77 5.87
CA ALA A 169 21.55 -3.09 5.65
C ALA A 169 21.80 -2.83 4.15
N ALA A 170 22.59 -1.82 3.84
CA ALA A 170 23.13 -1.67 2.49
C ALA A 170 24.02 -2.88 2.13
N VAL A 171 23.96 -3.27 0.86
CA VAL A 171 24.91 -4.28 0.34
C VAL A 171 26.28 -3.63 0.26
N PRO A 172 27.35 -4.22 0.82
CA PRO A 172 28.70 -3.70 0.64
C PRO A 172 29.00 -3.57 -0.86
N THR A 173 29.52 -2.43 -1.27
CA THR A 173 30.10 -2.28 -2.61
C THR A 173 31.44 -3.00 -2.64
N GLU A 174 31.60 -3.96 -3.55
CA GLU A 174 32.88 -4.62 -3.81
C GLU A 174 33.90 -3.62 -4.40
#